data_f3027966c5f094795f2a7c31504751fd
#
_entry.id   f3027966c5f094795f2a7c31504751fd
#
_cell.length_a   1.000
_cell.length_b   1.000
_cell.length_c   1.000
_cell.angle_alpha   90.00
_cell.angle_beta   90.00
_cell.angle_gamma   90.00
#
_symmetry.space_group_name_H-M   'P 1'
#
loop_
_entity.id
_entity.type
_entity.pdbx_description
1 polymer ?
#
loop_
_entity_poly.entity_id
_entity_poly.type
_entity_poly.pdbx_seq_one_letter_code
_entity_poly.pdbx_strand_id
1 'polypeptide(L)'
;MSKKKLYNKHLEKGRFYIHNDKHGGHPAFLYKKRDNKNMYFILIFSSSYGLKRKRLKFSIEPKKVKVSFVHNTPSIVKRRELGSKQMVGIKINKQDKPLIKSIEKKK
;
A
#
# COMPACT_ATOMS: atom_id res chain seq x y z
N MET A 1 3.20 22.81 16.43
CA MET A 1 4.05 21.74 15.89
C MET A 1 4.58 22.12 14.53
N SER A 2 5.87 21.96 14.32
CA SER A 2 6.45 22.28 13.03
C SER A 2 6.05 21.25 11.98
N LYS A 3 5.92 21.68 10.72
CA LYS A 3 5.64 20.79 9.60
C LYS A 3 6.69 19.69 9.44
N LYS A 4 7.92 19.92 9.89
CA LYS A 4 9.00 18.94 9.83
C LYS A 4 8.68 17.63 10.56
N LYS A 5 7.93 17.69 11.66
CA LYS A 5 7.56 16.49 12.42
C LYS A 5 6.65 15.57 11.66
N LEU A 6 5.77 16.12 10.79
CA LEU A 6 4.88 15.29 9.97
C LEU A 6 5.65 14.52 8.91
N TYR A 7 6.66 15.17 8.28
CA TYR A 7 7.45 14.52 7.25
C TYR A 7 8.52 13.58 7.80
N ASN A 8 8.92 13.78 9.07
CA ASN A 8 9.89 12.92 9.73
C ASN A 8 9.25 11.74 10.47
N LYS A 9 7.92 11.67 10.48
CA LYS A 9 7.22 10.58 11.13
C LYS A 9 7.49 9.28 10.38
N HIS A 10 7.96 8.27 11.11
CA HIS A 10 8.16 6.94 10.53
C HIS A 10 6.83 6.26 10.28
N LEU A 11 6.70 5.68 9.10
CA LEU A 11 5.53 4.87 8.77
C LEU A 11 5.74 3.46 9.30
N GLU A 12 4.64 2.77 9.62
CA GLU A 12 4.69 1.45 10.23
C GLU A 12 4.45 0.35 9.20
N LYS A 13 5.23 -0.73 9.30
CA LYS A 13 5.00 -1.94 8.49
C LYS A 13 3.65 -2.55 8.87
N GLY A 14 2.99 -3.13 7.86
CA GLY A 14 1.69 -3.76 8.06
C GLY A 14 0.52 -2.80 8.05
N ARG A 15 0.76 -1.55 7.66
CA ARG A 15 -0.29 -0.53 7.62
C ARG A 15 -0.47 -0.02 6.20
N PHE A 16 -1.63 0.59 5.95
CA PHE A 16 -1.96 1.19 4.66
C PHE A 16 -1.78 2.71 4.71
N TYR A 17 -1.23 3.26 3.65
CA TYR A 17 -1.07 4.70 3.46
C TYR A 17 -1.47 5.05 2.03
N ILE A 18 -1.82 6.31 1.79
CA ILE A 18 -2.12 6.76 0.43
C ILE A 18 -0.82 6.93 -0.35
N HIS A 19 -0.71 6.26 -1.49
CA HIS A 19 0.35 6.52 -2.45
C HIS A 19 -0.19 7.52 -3.47
N ASN A 20 0.46 8.68 -3.54
CA ASN A 20 0.06 9.75 -4.45
C ASN A 20 0.85 9.65 -5.75
N ASP A 21 0.14 9.60 -6.85
CA ASP A 21 0.73 9.67 -8.18
C ASP A 21 -0.04 10.68 -9.03
N LYS A 22 0.34 10.81 -10.29
CA LYS A 22 -0.30 11.78 -11.20
C LYS A 22 -1.76 11.46 -11.54
N HIS A 23 -2.23 10.27 -11.19
CA HIS A 23 -3.61 9.84 -11.43
C HIS A 23 -4.47 9.85 -10.17
N GLY A 24 -3.94 10.38 -9.07
CA GLY A 24 -4.62 10.42 -7.78
C GLY A 24 -4.02 9.46 -6.78
N GLY A 25 -4.69 9.31 -5.63
CA GLY A 25 -4.19 8.46 -4.56
C GLY A 25 -4.73 7.04 -4.63
N HIS A 26 -3.87 6.07 -4.33
CA HIS A 26 -4.24 4.67 -4.23
C HIS A 26 -3.79 4.12 -2.88
N PRO A 27 -4.54 3.18 -2.28
CA PRO A 27 -4.07 2.51 -1.06
C PRO A 27 -2.76 1.76 -1.32
N ALA A 28 -1.81 1.92 -0.43
CA ALA A 28 -0.53 1.24 -0.50
C ALA A 28 -0.25 0.53 0.82
N PHE A 29 0.06 -0.76 0.75
CA PHE A 29 0.40 -1.57 1.91
C PHE A 29 1.91 -1.57 2.09
N LEU A 30 2.38 -1.00 3.20
CA LEU A 30 3.80 -0.93 3.50
C LEU A 30 4.23 -2.24 4.17
N TYR A 31 5.08 -3.02 3.50
CA TYR A 31 5.49 -4.30 4.04
C TYR A 31 6.98 -4.38 4.41
N LYS A 32 7.79 -3.43 3.97
CA LYS A 32 9.22 -3.44 4.25
C LYS A 32 9.78 -2.04 4.19
N LYS A 33 10.74 -1.74 5.06
CA LYS A 33 11.47 -0.47 5.05
C LYS A 33 12.90 -0.75 4.59
N ARG A 34 13.43 0.15 3.78
CA ARG A 34 14.83 0.08 3.38
C ARG A 34 15.65 0.94 4.36
N ASP A 35 16.67 0.33 4.96
CA ASP A 35 17.50 0.98 5.94
C ASP A 35 18.21 2.22 5.39
N ASN A 36 18.29 3.27 6.20
CA ASN A 36 19.09 4.48 5.98
C ASN A 36 18.76 5.32 4.75
N LYS A 37 17.69 5.04 4.01
CA LYS A 37 17.40 5.78 2.77
C LYS A 37 16.00 6.37 2.69
N ASN A 38 15.24 6.33 3.77
CA ASN A 38 13.89 6.87 3.77
C ASN A 38 13.04 6.34 2.60
N MET A 39 13.25 5.07 2.27
CA MET A 39 12.58 4.36 1.19
C MET A 39 11.71 3.26 1.75
N TYR A 40 10.63 2.97 1.05
CA TYR A 40 9.66 1.98 1.48
C TYR A 40 9.28 1.05 0.33
N PHE A 41 9.09 -0.22 0.67
CA PHE A 41 8.53 -1.21 -0.27
C PHE A 41 7.04 -1.30 -0.02
N ILE A 42 6.26 -1.10 -1.07
CA ILE A 42 4.80 -1.09 -0.97
C ILE A 42 4.16 -1.99 -2.02
N LEU A 43 2.94 -2.41 -1.72
CA LEU A 43 2.04 -3.02 -2.69
C LEU A 43 0.92 -2.03 -2.94
N ILE A 44 0.66 -1.69 -4.20
CA ILE A 44 -0.35 -0.71 -4.58
C ILE A 44 -1.64 -1.44 -4.91
N PHE A 45 -2.75 -0.97 -4.33
CA PHE A 45 -4.08 -1.54 -4.55
C PHE A 45 -4.94 -0.58 -5.38
N SER A 46 -5.89 -1.16 -6.11
CA SER A 46 -6.80 -0.40 -6.95
C SER A 46 -8.16 -1.08 -6.97
N SER A 47 -9.22 -0.34 -7.28
CA SER A 47 -10.55 -0.90 -7.53
C SER A 47 -10.78 -1.17 -9.02
N SER A 48 -9.81 -0.89 -9.88
CA SER A 48 -9.91 -1.05 -11.33
C SER A 48 -9.07 -2.19 -11.83
N TYR A 49 -9.59 -2.94 -12.81
CA TYR A 49 -8.86 -3.99 -13.49
C TYR A 49 -7.64 -3.42 -14.23
N GLY A 50 -6.59 -4.22 -14.33
CA GLY A 50 -5.41 -3.89 -15.12
C GLY A 50 -4.59 -5.14 -15.41
N LEU A 51 -3.87 -5.15 -16.53
CA LEU A 51 -3.09 -6.34 -16.95
C LEU A 51 -2.01 -6.73 -15.97
N LYS A 52 -1.45 -5.75 -15.25
CA LYS A 52 -0.40 -5.99 -14.26
C LYS A 52 -0.94 -6.04 -12.84
N ARG A 53 -2.22 -6.37 -12.70
CA ARG A 53 -2.90 -6.45 -11.40
C ARG A 53 -3.54 -7.80 -11.23
N LYS A 54 -3.58 -8.28 -9.99
CA LYS A 54 -4.25 -9.51 -9.62
C LYS A 54 -5.47 -9.20 -8.76
N ARG A 55 -6.59 -9.85 -9.06
CA ARG A 55 -7.81 -9.67 -8.30
C ARG A 55 -7.73 -10.40 -6.97
N LEU A 56 -8.12 -9.73 -5.90
CA LEU A 56 -8.25 -10.33 -4.58
C LEU A 56 -9.59 -11.03 -4.45
N LYS A 57 -9.67 -12.05 -3.60
CA LYS A 57 -10.93 -12.75 -3.30
C LYS A 57 -11.88 -11.84 -2.54
N PHE A 58 -11.35 -10.98 -1.67
CA PHE A 58 -12.14 -10.08 -0.85
C PHE A 58 -11.64 -8.65 -1.00
N SER A 59 -12.58 -7.70 -0.99
CA SER A 59 -12.23 -6.29 -1.00
C SER A 59 -11.38 -5.93 0.23
N ILE A 60 -10.39 -5.07 0.04
CA ILE A 60 -9.66 -4.49 1.16
C ILE A 60 -10.51 -3.47 1.91
N GLU A 61 -11.61 -3.01 1.31
CA GLU A 61 -12.57 -2.10 1.93
C GLU A 61 -13.87 -2.86 2.19
N PRO A 62 -13.97 -3.63 3.29
CA PRO A 62 -15.12 -4.52 3.50
C PRO A 62 -16.47 -3.82 3.64
N LYS A 63 -16.46 -2.51 3.94
CA LYS A 63 -17.70 -1.72 4.04
C LYS A 63 -18.17 -1.16 2.70
N LYS A 64 -17.38 -1.34 1.64
CA LYS A 64 -17.74 -0.86 0.30
C LYS A 64 -17.88 -2.04 -0.65
N VAL A 65 -18.92 -1.98 -1.48
CA VAL A 65 -19.13 -3.01 -2.51
C VAL A 65 -18.20 -2.71 -3.67
N LYS A 66 -16.93 -3.05 -3.51
CA LYS A 66 -15.90 -2.85 -4.54
C LYS A 66 -15.00 -4.06 -4.60
N VAL A 67 -14.59 -4.44 -5.82
CA VAL A 67 -13.52 -5.43 -5.96
C VAL A 67 -12.18 -4.73 -5.73
N SER A 68 -11.22 -5.51 -5.27
CA SER A 68 -9.87 -5.00 -5.07
C SER A 68 -8.88 -5.74 -5.94
N PHE A 69 -7.94 -5.00 -6.49
CA PHE A 69 -6.83 -5.53 -7.28
C PHE A 69 -5.53 -5.08 -6.63
N VAL A 70 -4.51 -5.90 -6.71
CA VAL A 70 -3.17 -5.55 -6.24
C VAL A 70 -2.20 -5.63 -7.41
N HIS A 71 -1.28 -4.67 -7.49
CA HIS A 71 -0.22 -4.72 -8.50
C HIS A 71 0.60 -6.01 -8.29
N ASN A 72 0.90 -6.70 -9.39
CA ASN A 72 1.57 -8.00 -9.30
C ASN A 72 3.08 -7.91 -9.01
N THR A 73 3.61 -6.70 -8.89
CA THR A 73 4.98 -6.45 -8.46
C THR A 73 5.02 -5.33 -7.42
N PRO A 74 5.90 -5.42 -6.40
CA PRO A 74 6.06 -4.34 -5.44
C PRO A 74 6.68 -3.09 -6.07
N SER A 75 6.45 -1.95 -5.42
CA SER A 75 7.07 -0.69 -5.80
C SER A 75 7.97 -0.21 -4.66
N ILE A 76 9.03 0.50 -5.02
CA ILE A 76 9.91 1.15 -4.05
C ILE A 76 9.65 2.65 -4.17
N VAL A 77 9.27 3.27 -3.06
CA VAL A 77 8.87 4.67 -3.05
C VAL A 77 9.60 5.44 -1.96
N LYS A 78 9.68 6.75 -2.15
CA LYS A 78 10.22 7.65 -1.13
C LYS A 78 9.13 8.02 -0.13
N ARG A 79 9.56 8.41 1.08
CA ARG A 79 8.63 8.82 2.14
C ARG A 79 7.61 9.86 1.68
N ARG A 80 8.05 10.84 0.89
CA ARG A 80 7.20 11.94 0.42
C ARG A 80 6.09 11.49 -0.55
N GLU A 81 6.21 10.30 -1.14
CA GLU A 81 5.19 9.77 -2.05
C GLU A 81 4.04 9.11 -1.30
N LEU A 82 4.16 8.98 0.02
CA LEU A 82 3.12 8.38 0.86
C LEU A 82 2.53 9.43 1.79
N GLY A 83 1.23 9.34 2.01
CA GLY A 83 0.55 10.18 2.99
C GLY A 83 1.03 9.85 4.40
N SER A 84 1.00 10.83 5.29
CA SER A 84 1.44 10.67 6.68
C SER A 84 0.42 9.97 7.55
N LYS A 85 -0.85 9.99 7.15
CA LYS A 85 -1.95 9.42 7.91
C LYS A 85 -2.19 7.98 7.50
N GLN A 86 -2.24 7.10 8.49
CA GLN A 86 -2.62 5.72 8.26
C GLN A 86 -4.08 5.65 7.80
N MET A 87 -4.35 4.86 6.76
CA MET A 87 -5.72 4.60 6.34
C MET A 87 -6.38 3.63 7.31
N VAL A 88 -7.62 3.92 7.67
CA VAL A 88 -8.41 3.06 8.56
C VAL A 88 -9.55 2.41 7.77
N GLY A 89 -10.07 1.29 8.30
CA GLY A 89 -11.17 0.57 7.64
C GLY A 89 -10.73 -0.23 6.42
N ILE A 90 -9.45 -0.39 6.22
CA ILE A 90 -8.86 -1.15 5.11
C ILE A 90 -8.02 -2.27 5.69
N LYS A 91 -8.20 -3.49 5.18
CA LYS A 91 -7.40 -4.63 5.60
C LYS A 91 -7.37 -5.69 4.52
N ILE A 92 -6.31 -6.51 4.54
CA ILE A 92 -6.18 -7.68 3.69
C ILE A 92 -6.86 -8.85 4.39
N ASN A 93 -7.81 -9.50 3.70
CA ASN A 93 -8.44 -10.70 4.23
C ASN A 93 -7.38 -11.81 4.35
N LYS A 94 -7.48 -12.63 5.39
CA LYS A 94 -6.50 -13.68 5.61
C LYS A 94 -6.44 -14.69 4.45
N GLN A 95 -7.53 -14.87 3.70
CA GLN A 95 -7.52 -15.75 2.53
C GLN A 95 -6.74 -15.19 1.36
N ASP A 96 -6.51 -13.89 1.32
CA ASP A 96 -5.70 -13.24 0.29
C ASP A 96 -4.23 -13.08 0.70
N LYS A 97 -3.90 -13.37 1.95
CA LYS A 97 -2.50 -13.24 2.44
C LYS A 97 -1.48 -14.08 1.67
N PRO A 98 -1.78 -15.32 1.25
CA PRO A 98 -0.81 -16.07 0.44
C PRO A 98 -0.44 -15.37 -0.85
N LEU A 99 -1.42 -14.77 -1.55
CA LEU A 99 -1.16 -13.99 -2.76
C LEU A 99 -0.29 -12.78 -2.44
N ILE A 100 -0.62 -12.04 -1.38
CA ILE A 100 0.14 -10.87 -0.97
C ILE A 100 1.59 -11.24 -0.66
N LYS A 101 1.80 -12.29 0.10
CA LYS A 101 3.15 -12.76 0.44
C LYS A 101 3.95 -13.18 -0.79
N SER A 102 3.29 -13.81 -1.76
CA SER A 102 3.97 -14.22 -3.00
C SER A 102 4.45 -13.02 -3.80
N ILE A 103 3.70 -11.91 -3.77
CA ILE A 103 4.10 -10.68 -4.43
C ILE A 103 5.24 -10.00 -3.65
N GLU A 104 5.15 -9.96 -2.32
CA GLU A 104 6.20 -9.37 -1.47
C GLU A 104 7.57 -9.99 -1.72
N LYS A 105 7.60 -11.29 -2.00
CA LYS A 105 8.85 -12.01 -2.25
C LYS A 105 9.57 -11.60 -3.53
N LYS A 106 8.93 -10.87 -4.41
CA LYS A 106 9.54 -10.42 -5.67
C LYS A 106 10.55 -9.29 -5.47
N LYS A 107 10.54 -8.65 -4.31
CA LYS A 107 11.53 -7.60 -3.99
C LYS A 107 11.92 -7.56 -2.53
#